data_195e3f33ea08ae0ba691660405cf55c9
#
_entry.id   195e3f33ea08ae0ba691660405cf55c9
#
_cell.length_a   1.000
_cell.length_b   1.000
_cell.length_c   1.000
_cell.angle_alpha   90.00
_cell.angle_beta   90.00
_cell.angle_gamma   90.00
#
_symmetry.space_group_name_H-M   'P 1'
#
loop_
_entity.id
_entity.type
_entity.pdbx_description
1 polymer ?
#
loop_
_entity_poly.entity_id
_entity_poly.type
_entity_poly.pdbx_seq_one_letter_code
_entity_poly.pdbx_strand_id
1 'polypeptide(L)'
;MSNSLERANNERDESNGVIYKDVCNPITAEFREELYTNILDAYARIKEPEKEETQKQDRTQEMPEFSVTVTPYEREGSNIKGLARIYFVNSFIVNNINIVQGKEKIFVSMPSYKTKQVDEQGKPIYQDVCYPVTKDFREKLYNEIISEYEKAKDKSNEKARESAEKHHGNPDKEKDKEATPFR
;
A
#
# COMPACT_ATOMS: atom_id res chain seq x y z
N MET A 1 6.02 -23.67 10.62
CA MET A 1 6.32 -22.56 9.71
C MET A 1 5.21 -21.56 9.86
N SER A 2 5.44 -20.48 10.60
CA SER A 2 4.41 -19.44 10.80
C SER A 2 4.33 -18.60 9.52
N ASN A 3 3.24 -18.76 8.78
CA ASN A 3 2.90 -17.84 7.73
C ASN A 3 2.72 -16.44 8.33
N SER A 4 3.60 -15.52 7.97
CA SER A 4 3.44 -14.08 8.26
C SER A 4 2.37 -13.49 7.35
N LEU A 5 1.22 -14.12 7.29
CA LEU A 5 0.06 -13.60 6.60
C LEU A 5 -0.64 -12.65 7.57
N GLU A 6 -0.55 -11.37 7.29
CA GLU A 6 -1.27 -10.37 8.06
C GLU A 6 -2.77 -10.61 7.88
N ARG A 7 -3.49 -10.73 9.01
CA ARG A 7 -4.95 -10.82 8.97
C ARG A 7 -5.48 -9.51 8.39
N ALA A 8 -5.99 -9.57 7.18
CA ALA A 8 -6.78 -8.46 6.65
C ALA A 8 -7.95 -8.23 7.62
N ASN A 9 -8.16 -6.97 8.02
CA ASN A 9 -9.16 -6.58 9.00
C ASN A 9 -10.52 -7.22 8.71
N ASN A 10 -10.87 -8.30 9.41
CA ASN A 10 -12.18 -8.94 9.47
C ASN A 10 -12.89 -9.26 8.14
N GLU A 11 -12.21 -9.24 7.01
CA GLU A 11 -12.78 -9.76 5.77
C GLU A 11 -12.86 -11.28 5.88
N ARG A 12 -14.04 -11.82 5.62
CA ARG A 12 -14.32 -13.27 5.62
C ARG A 12 -14.81 -13.66 4.25
N ASP A 13 -14.45 -14.87 3.83
CA ASP A 13 -14.99 -15.46 2.61
C ASP A 13 -16.44 -15.96 2.83
N GLU A 14 -17.07 -16.42 1.78
CA GLU A 14 -18.45 -16.95 1.81
C GLU A 14 -18.60 -18.16 2.76
N SER A 15 -17.50 -18.84 3.10
CA SER A 15 -17.43 -19.95 4.04
C SER A 15 -17.14 -19.54 5.48
N ASN A 16 -17.14 -18.21 5.77
CA ASN A 16 -16.77 -17.62 7.06
C ASN A 16 -15.29 -17.81 7.45
N GLY A 17 -14.43 -18.18 6.48
CA GLY A 17 -12.97 -18.27 6.64
C GLY A 17 -12.31 -16.89 6.70
N VAL A 18 -11.17 -16.81 7.39
CA VAL A 18 -10.37 -15.57 7.45
C VAL A 18 -9.64 -15.39 6.12
N ILE A 19 -9.88 -14.26 5.45
CA ILE A 19 -9.15 -13.89 4.24
C ILE A 19 -7.79 -13.32 4.64
N TYR A 20 -6.73 -13.87 4.06
CA TYR A 20 -5.36 -13.37 4.19
C TYR A 20 -4.97 -12.65 2.91
N LYS A 21 -4.34 -11.50 3.06
CA LYS A 21 -3.80 -10.72 1.93
C LYS A 21 -2.30 -10.59 2.10
N ASP A 22 -1.57 -10.83 1.02
CA ASP A 22 -0.11 -10.64 1.02
C ASP A 22 0.21 -9.15 1.13
N VAL A 23 1.09 -8.80 2.06
CA VAL A 23 1.62 -7.45 2.20
C VAL A 23 2.65 -7.17 1.11
N CYS A 24 3.50 -8.17 0.83
CA CYS A 24 4.48 -8.11 -0.24
C CYS A 24 4.63 -9.47 -0.90
N ASN A 25 4.83 -9.50 -2.20
CA ASN A 25 4.99 -10.73 -2.96
C ASN A 25 5.73 -10.51 -4.28
N PRO A 26 6.45 -11.55 -4.77
CA PRO A 26 6.95 -11.57 -6.14
C PRO A 26 5.79 -11.58 -7.13
N ILE A 27 5.90 -10.79 -8.19
CA ILE A 27 4.85 -10.68 -9.22
C ILE A 27 5.12 -11.66 -10.36
N THR A 28 6.39 -11.86 -10.74
CA THR A 28 6.80 -12.76 -11.82
C THR A 28 7.17 -14.15 -11.30
N ALA A 29 6.96 -15.16 -12.11
CA ALA A 29 7.30 -16.55 -11.77
C ALA A 29 8.83 -16.72 -11.63
N GLU A 30 9.59 -16.13 -12.54
CA GLU A 30 11.04 -16.19 -12.58
C GLU A 30 11.66 -15.60 -11.30
N PHE A 31 11.23 -14.42 -10.91
CA PHE A 31 11.72 -13.78 -9.68
C PHE A 31 11.31 -14.55 -8.43
N ARG A 32 10.13 -15.17 -8.44
CA ARG A 32 9.68 -16.03 -7.33
C ARG A 32 10.56 -17.24 -7.16
N GLU A 33 10.87 -17.94 -8.26
CA GLU A 33 11.72 -19.12 -8.24
C GLU A 33 13.14 -18.77 -7.78
N GLU A 34 13.72 -17.69 -8.31
CA GLU A 34 15.04 -17.21 -7.90
C GLU A 34 15.07 -16.84 -6.41
N LEU A 35 14.10 -16.06 -5.94
CA LEU A 35 14.02 -15.65 -4.54
C LEU A 35 13.89 -16.86 -3.61
N TYR A 36 13.02 -17.80 -3.93
CA TYR A 36 12.80 -18.97 -3.08
C TYR A 36 14.01 -19.90 -3.08
N THR A 37 14.66 -20.09 -4.21
CA THR A 37 15.91 -20.85 -4.32
C THR A 37 16.99 -20.24 -3.44
N ASN A 38 17.22 -18.93 -3.55
CA ASN A 38 18.20 -18.23 -2.74
C ASN A 38 17.92 -18.33 -1.22
N ILE A 39 16.64 -18.28 -0.81
CA ILE A 39 16.25 -18.46 0.59
C ILE A 39 16.54 -19.89 1.07
N LEU A 40 16.20 -20.89 0.26
CA LEU A 40 16.44 -22.29 0.60
C LEU A 40 17.91 -22.62 0.67
N ASP A 41 18.72 -22.09 -0.25
CA ASP A 41 20.19 -22.26 -0.25
C ASP A 41 20.83 -21.57 0.97
N ALA A 42 20.37 -20.39 1.33
CA ALA A 42 20.82 -19.71 2.56
C ALA A 42 20.46 -20.52 3.81
N TYR A 43 19.28 -21.12 3.83
CA TYR A 43 18.84 -21.96 4.94
C TYR A 43 19.66 -23.28 5.04
N ALA A 44 19.98 -23.91 3.89
CA ALA A 44 20.81 -25.10 3.84
C ALA A 44 22.22 -24.85 4.40
N ARG A 45 22.84 -23.71 4.03
CA ARG A 45 24.15 -23.29 4.55
C ARG A 45 24.19 -23.09 6.06
N ILE A 46 23.09 -22.66 6.68
CA ILE A 46 22.99 -22.51 8.14
C ILE A 46 22.97 -23.88 8.81
N LYS A 47 22.35 -24.89 8.19
CA LYS A 47 22.26 -26.24 8.74
C LYS A 47 23.57 -27.05 8.64
N GLU A 48 24.35 -26.77 7.62
CA GLU A 48 25.64 -27.43 7.38
C GLU A 48 26.76 -26.37 7.36
N PRO A 49 27.25 -25.95 8.53
CA PRO A 49 28.32 -24.95 8.58
C PRO A 49 29.67 -25.59 8.22
N GLU A 50 29.84 -25.95 6.96
CA GLU A 50 31.18 -26.09 6.42
C GLU A 50 31.80 -24.70 6.27
N LYS A 51 33.04 -24.59 6.77
CA LYS A 51 33.82 -23.37 6.85
C LYS A 51 33.99 -22.73 5.47
N GLU A 52 33.07 -21.89 5.07
CA GLU A 52 33.29 -20.96 3.98
C GLU A 52 33.21 -19.53 4.52
N GLU A 53 34.30 -18.81 4.26
CA GLU A 53 34.43 -17.39 4.55
C GLU A 53 33.22 -16.65 4.01
N THR A 54 32.54 -15.96 4.91
CA THR A 54 31.44 -15.06 4.60
C THR A 54 31.97 -14.03 3.59
N GLN A 55 31.78 -14.29 2.30
CA GLN A 55 31.93 -13.26 1.30
C GLN A 55 30.89 -12.19 1.68
N LYS A 56 31.37 -11.15 2.35
CA LYS A 56 30.69 -9.87 2.40
C LYS A 56 30.56 -9.46 0.93
N GLN A 57 29.44 -9.80 0.31
CA GLN A 57 29.06 -9.19 -0.95
C GLN A 57 29.10 -7.69 -0.69
N ASP A 58 30.09 -7.04 -1.28
CA ASP A 58 30.15 -5.58 -1.40
C ASP A 58 28.91 -5.21 -2.20
N ARG A 59 27.83 -4.96 -1.48
CA ARG A 59 26.58 -4.47 -2.06
C ARG A 59 26.87 -3.03 -2.43
N THR A 60 27.37 -2.84 -3.64
CA THR A 60 27.29 -1.55 -4.32
C THR A 60 25.83 -1.12 -4.20
N GLN A 61 25.61 -0.10 -3.37
CA GLN A 61 24.28 0.36 -3.01
C GLN A 61 23.69 1.19 -4.16
N GLU A 62 23.51 0.56 -5.32
CA GLU A 62 22.65 1.14 -6.33
C GLU A 62 21.24 1.15 -5.79
N MET A 63 20.61 2.34 -5.80
CA MET A 63 19.22 2.44 -5.37
C MET A 63 18.36 1.62 -6.34
N PRO A 64 17.52 0.72 -5.84
CA PRO A 64 16.66 -0.08 -6.71
C PRO A 64 15.69 0.82 -7.47
N GLU A 65 15.43 0.49 -8.73
CA GLU A 65 14.36 1.12 -9.50
C GLU A 65 13.01 0.71 -8.90
N PHE A 66 12.13 1.69 -8.78
CA PHE A 66 10.78 1.45 -8.29
C PHE A 66 9.80 2.42 -8.94
N SER A 67 8.54 2.03 -8.95
CA SER A 67 7.40 2.88 -9.29
C SER A 67 6.36 2.83 -8.19
N VAL A 68 5.57 3.89 -8.09
CA VAL A 68 4.56 4.05 -7.06
C VAL A 68 3.19 4.24 -7.70
N THR A 69 2.18 3.58 -7.15
CA THR A 69 0.78 3.85 -7.47
C THR A 69 0.06 4.28 -6.22
N VAL A 70 -0.64 5.40 -6.27
CA VAL A 70 -1.40 5.94 -5.15
C VAL A 70 -2.87 6.04 -5.49
N THR A 71 -3.71 5.61 -4.55
CA THR A 71 -5.15 5.80 -4.59
C THR A 71 -5.54 6.71 -3.43
N PRO A 72 -6.05 7.94 -3.69
CA PRO A 72 -6.60 8.78 -2.65
C PRO A 72 -7.74 8.05 -1.91
N TYR A 73 -7.79 8.22 -0.61
CA TYR A 73 -8.77 7.58 0.24
C TYR A 73 -9.32 8.61 1.23
N GLU A 74 -10.60 8.86 1.15
CA GLU A 74 -11.28 9.76 2.06
C GLU A 74 -12.36 9.00 2.81
N ARG A 75 -12.19 8.90 4.12
CA ARG A 75 -13.18 8.35 5.03
C ARG A 75 -13.31 9.28 6.21
N GLU A 76 -14.53 9.62 6.55
CA GLU A 76 -14.84 10.46 7.71
C GLU A 76 -14.30 9.82 8.99
N GLY A 77 -13.64 10.61 9.83
CA GLY A 77 -13.00 10.15 11.07
C GLY A 77 -11.69 9.37 10.90
N SER A 78 -11.19 9.17 9.66
CA SER A 78 -9.90 8.52 9.40
C SER A 78 -8.80 9.54 9.13
N ASN A 79 -7.63 9.31 9.72
CA ASN A 79 -6.41 10.05 9.40
C ASN A 79 -5.72 9.53 8.12
N ILE A 80 -6.14 8.39 7.58
CA ILE A 80 -5.60 7.85 6.33
C ILE A 80 -6.17 8.66 5.18
N LYS A 81 -5.29 9.22 4.36
CA LYS A 81 -5.62 10.07 3.21
C LYS A 81 -5.37 9.39 1.86
N GLY A 82 -4.62 8.30 1.86
CA GLY A 82 -4.33 7.54 0.65
C GLY A 82 -3.73 6.18 0.96
N LEU A 83 -3.82 5.31 -0.03
CA LEU A 83 -3.20 3.99 -0.03
C LEU A 83 -2.20 3.94 -1.17
N ALA A 84 -0.97 3.52 -0.89
CA ALA A 84 0.08 3.40 -1.88
C ALA A 84 0.54 1.95 -2.06
N ARG A 85 1.05 1.66 -3.25
CA ARG A 85 1.74 0.42 -3.61
C ARG A 85 3.07 0.77 -4.26
N ILE A 86 4.09 -0.02 -3.97
CA ILE A 86 5.40 0.12 -4.57
C ILE A 86 5.66 -1.12 -5.43
N TYR A 87 6.18 -0.91 -6.61
CA TYR A 87 6.63 -1.96 -7.52
C TYR A 87 8.13 -1.81 -7.72
N PHE A 88 8.89 -2.85 -7.42
CA PHE A 88 10.33 -2.92 -7.68
C PHE A 88 10.57 -3.66 -8.97
N VAL A 89 11.15 -2.98 -9.97
CA VAL A 89 11.53 -3.52 -11.28
C VAL A 89 10.44 -4.41 -11.91
N ASN A 90 9.17 -4.09 -11.66
CA ASN A 90 7.99 -4.89 -12.07
C ASN A 90 8.04 -6.38 -11.65
N SER A 91 8.86 -6.72 -10.66
CA SER A 91 9.05 -8.10 -10.22
C SER A 91 8.57 -8.35 -8.79
N PHE A 92 8.53 -7.31 -7.95
CA PHE A 92 8.12 -7.41 -6.56
C PHE A 92 7.22 -6.25 -6.15
N ILE A 93 6.14 -6.55 -5.43
CA ILE A 93 5.18 -5.53 -4.96
C ILE A 93 5.17 -5.45 -3.44
N VAL A 94 5.03 -4.23 -2.93
CA VAL A 94 4.68 -3.94 -1.53
C VAL A 94 3.34 -3.21 -1.50
N ASN A 95 2.40 -3.78 -0.80
CA ASN A 95 1.04 -3.27 -0.63
C ASN A 95 0.85 -2.64 0.76
N ASN A 96 -0.33 -2.06 0.99
CA ASN A 96 -0.78 -1.57 2.30
C ASN A 96 0.10 -0.47 2.91
N ILE A 97 0.66 0.39 2.06
CA ILE A 97 1.37 1.58 2.51
C ILE A 97 0.34 2.68 2.71
N ASN A 98 0.29 3.27 3.90
CA ASN A 98 -0.68 4.29 4.24
C ASN A 98 -0.06 5.68 4.14
N ILE A 99 -0.82 6.60 3.56
CA ILE A 99 -0.54 8.03 3.59
C ILE A 99 -1.43 8.62 4.68
N VAL A 100 -0.82 9.16 5.73
CA VAL A 100 -1.51 9.53 6.96
C VAL A 100 -1.37 11.02 7.23
N GLN A 101 -2.48 11.67 7.58
CA GLN A 101 -2.49 13.05 8.05
C GLN A 101 -2.07 13.09 9.52
N GLY A 102 -0.86 13.60 9.76
CA GLY A 102 -0.41 13.94 11.10
C GLY A 102 -0.95 15.30 11.58
N LYS A 103 -0.49 15.73 12.73
CA LYS A 103 -0.89 17.03 13.30
C LYS A 103 -0.45 18.21 12.43
N GLU A 104 0.76 18.16 11.90
CA GLU A 104 1.37 19.27 11.15
C GLU A 104 1.54 18.93 9.67
N LYS A 105 1.82 17.68 9.33
CA LYS A 105 2.14 17.25 7.97
C LYS A 105 1.63 15.85 7.65
N ILE A 106 1.54 15.56 6.36
CA ILE A 106 1.30 14.22 5.84
C ILE A 106 2.60 13.42 5.94
N PHE A 107 2.49 12.14 6.29
CA PHE A 107 3.62 11.21 6.34
C PHE A 107 3.22 9.84 5.80
N VAL A 108 4.23 9.06 5.41
CA VAL A 108 4.10 7.70 4.91
C VAL A 108 4.27 6.72 6.06
N SER A 109 3.33 5.79 6.21
CA SER A 109 3.40 4.67 7.14
C SER A 109 3.56 3.37 6.37
N MET A 110 4.67 2.68 6.59
CA MET A 110 4.93 1.37 6.00
C MET A 110 3.99 0.31 6.59
N PRO A 111 3.77 -0.82 5.89
CA PRO A 111 2.96 -1.91 6.42
C PRO A 111 3.52 -2.43 7.74
N SER A 112 2.69 -2.49 8.76
CA SER A 112 3.07 -2.94 10.09
C SER A 112 2.00 -3.85 10.69
N TYR A 113 2.37 -4.68 11.62
CA TYR A 113 1.45 -5.53 12.37
C TYR A 113 1.55 -5.29 13.87
N LYS A 114 0.45 -5.52 14.56
CA LYS A 114 0.40 -5.44 16.02
C LYS A 114 1.08 -6.67 16.63
N THR A 115 2.08 -6.45 17.45
CA THR A 115 2.73 -7.53 18.20
C THR A 115 1.88 -7.96 19.40
N LYS A 116 2.28 -9.04 20.06
CA LYS A 116 1.67 -9.46 21.33
C LYS A 116 2.18 -8.65 22.52
N GLN A 117 3.20 -7.84 22.32
CA GLN A 117 3.83 -7.03 23.35
C GLN A 117 3.10 -5.69 23.51
N VAL A 118 3.18 -5.15 24.70
CA VAL A 118 2.72 -3.80 25.03
C VAL A 118 3.88 -2.98 25.59
N ASP A 119 3.84 -1.68 25.41
CA ASP A 119 4.80 -0.77 26.03
C ASP A 119 4.56 -0.60 27.53
N GLU A 120 5.41 0.18 28.20
CA GLU A 120 5.30 0.47 29.65
C GLU A 120 3.96 1.17 30.02
N GLN A 121 3.27 1.73 29.04
CA GLN A 121 1.96 2.41 29.23
C GLN A 121 0.78 1.50 28.86
N GLY A 122 1.02 0.22 28.54
CA GLY A 122 0.00 -0.74 28.14
C GLY A 122 -0.51 -0.58 26.70
N LYS A 123 0.15 0.26 25.88
CA LYS A 123 -0.20 0.43 24.47
C LYS A 123 0.41 -0.68 23.61
N PRO A 124 -0.30 -1.14 22.56
CA PRO A 124 0.22 -2.16 21.68
C PRO A 124 1.45 -1.66 20.91
N ILE A 125 2.47 -2.52 20.84
CA ILE A 125 3.66 -2.29 20.01
C ILE A 125 3.38 -2.80 18.60
N TYR A 126 3.75 -1.99 17.60
CA TYR A 126 3.67 -2.34 16.18
C TYR A 126 5.07 -2.60 15.64
N GLN A 127 5.18 -3.55 14.73
CA GLN A 127 6.42 -3.87 14.04
C GLN A 127 6.20 -3.78 12.53
N ASP A 128 7.11 -3.10 11.83
CA ASP A 128 7.05 -2.99 10.38
C ASP A 128 7.29 -4.35 9.73
N VAL A 129 6.51 -4.68 8.71
CA VAL A 129 6.69 -5.87 7.89
C VAL A 129 7.87 -5.69 6.93
N CYS A 130 7.98 -4.50 6.37
CA CYS A 130 9.08 -4.08 5.51
C CYS A 130 9.33 -2.59 5.67
N TYR A 131 10.58 -2.17 5.47
CA TYR A 131 10.99 -0.77 5.58
C TYR A 131 12.25 -0.51 4.73
N PRO A 132 12.45 0.74 4.27
CA PRO A 132 13.70 1.14 3.61
C PRO A 132 14.89 1.03 4.56
N VAL A 133 15.95 0.35 4.14
CA VAL A 133 17.12 0.07 4.98
C VAL A 133 18.04 1.28 5.11
N THR A 134 18.18 2.08 4.03
CA THR A 134 19.03 3.27 4.03
C THR A 134 18.22 4.56 4.15
N LYS A 135 18.83 5.60 4.73
CA LYS A 135 18.19 6.90 4.89
C LYS A 135 17.88 7.54 3.53
N ASP A 136 18.83 7.52 2.62
CA ASP A 136 18.71 8.17 1.30
C ASP A 136 17.60 7.52 0.48
N PHE A 137 17.51 6.17 0.50
CA PHE A 137 16.43 5.47 -0.16
C PHE A 137 15.06 5.75 0.49
N ARG A 138 15.02 5.86 1.81
CA ARG A 138 13.78 6.22 2.54
C ARG A 138 13.28 7.60 2.13
N GLU A 139 14.16 8.59 2.10
CA GLU A 139 13.80 9.96 1.71
C GLU A 139 13.29 10.01 0.27
N LYS A 140 14.00 9.37 -0.66
CA LYS A 140 13.58 9.28 -2.07
C LYS A 140 12.21 8.62 -2.21
N LEU A 141 12.02 7.47 -1.57
CA LEU A 141 10.79 6.69 -1.65
C LEU A 141 9.59 7.46 -1.07
N TYR A 142 9.75 8.06 0.10
CA TYR A 142 8.66 8.77 0.77
C TYR A 142 8.29 10.05 0.02
N ASN A 143 9.25 10.77 -0.52
CA ASN A 143 9.01 11.95 -1.35
C ASN A 143 8.24 11.57 -2.63
N GLU A 144 8.60 10.47 -3.28
CA GLU A 144 7.89 9.99 -4.47
C GLU A 144 6.45 9.60 -4.14
N ILE A 145 6.21 8.89 -3.04
CA ILE A 145 4.85 8.52 -2.60
C ILE A 145 4.00 9.76 -2.34
N ILE A 146 4.55 10.77 -1.67
CA ILE A 146 3.81 12.01 -1.37
C ILE A 146 3.54 12.79 -2.67
N SER A 147 4.52 12.88 -3.57
CA SER A 147 4.36 13.54 -4.88
C SER A 147 3.25 12.88 -5.71
N GLU A 148 3.24 11.55 -5.79
CA GLU A 148 2.19 10.81 -6.50
C GLU A 148 0.81 10.94 -5.84
N TYR A 149 0.76 11.07 -4.51
CA TYR A 149 -0.47 11.35 -3.80
C TYR A 149 -1.05 12.72 -4.16
N GLU A 150 -0.22 13.77 -4.20
CA GLU A 150 -0.65 15.11 -4.56
C GLU A 150 -1.19 15.13 -6.00
N LYS A 151 -0.47 14.53 -6.95
CA LYS A 151 -0.92 14.40 -8.35
C LYS A 151 -2.26 13.64 -8.46
N ALA A 152 -2.42 12.55 -7.71
CA ALA A 152 -3.65 11.76 -7.73
C ALA A 152 -4.83 12.51 -7.12
N LYS A 153 -4.60 13.30 -6.07
CA LYS A 153 -5.60 14.15 -5.44
C LYS A 153 -6.09 15.25 -6.38
N ASP A 154 -5.18 15.92 -7.08
CA ASP A 154 -5.53 16.97 -8.03
C ASP A 154 -6.38 16.43 -9.18
N LYS A 155 -5.99 15.28 -9.75
CA LYS A 155 -6.79 14.59 -10.78
C LYS A 155 -8.18 14.18 -10.29
N SER A 156 -8.30 13.77 -9.02
CA SER A 156 -9.59 13.42 -8.43
C SER A 156 -10.49 14.64 -8.28
N ASN A 157 -9.92 15.75 -7.82
CA ASN A 157 -10.64 17.01 -7.66
C ASN A 157 -11.11 17.59 -9.01
N GLU A 158 -10.28 17.49 -10.05
CA GLU A 158 -10.61 17.94 -11.40
C GLU A 158 -11.78 17.14 -11.98
N LYS A 159 -11.74 15.80 -11.87
CA LYS A 159 -12.85 14.94 -12.29
C LYS A 159 -14.14 15.23 -11.55
N ALA A 160 -14.07 15.53 -10.25
CA ALA A 160 -15.23 15.90 -9.45
C ALA A 160 -15.85 17.23 -9.92
N ARG A 161 -15.03 18.23 -10.27
CA ARG A 161 -15.49 19.53 -10.83
C ARG A 161 -16.15 19.34 -12.18
N GLU A 162 -15.53 18.62 -13.11
CA GLU A 162 -16.11 18.33 -14.43
C GLU A 162 -17.44 17.59 -14.35
N SER A 163 -17.57 16.67 -13.37
CA SER A 163 -18.83 15.94 -13.15
C SER A 163 -19.93 16.85 -12.58
N ALA A 164 -19.57 17.80 -11.71
CA ALA A 164 -20.51 18.78 -11.18
C ALA A 164 -21.00 19.78 -12.25
N GLU A 165 -20.11 20.22 -13.14
CA GLU A 165 -20.47 21.12 -14.24
C GLU A 165 -21.41 20.46 -15.26
N LYS A 166 -21.21 19.17 -15.56
CA LYS A 166 -22.10 18.41 -16.44
C LYS A 166 -23.51 18.19 -15.89
N HIS A 167 -23.68 18.24 -14.56
CA HIS A 167 -25.00 18.10 -13.92
C HIS A 167 -25.75 19.43 -13.76
N HIS A 168 -25.07 20.60 -13.91
CA HIS A 168 -25.70 21.92 -13.81
C HIS A 168 -26.17 22.48 -15.15
N GLY A 169 -26.01 21.73 -16.26
CA GLY A 169 -26.32 22.17 -17.62
C GLY A 169 -27.70 21.81 -18.17
N ASN A 170 -28.74 21.57 -17.36
CA ASN A 170 -30.08 21.39 -17.88
C ASN A 170 -31.21 21.85 -16.92
N PRO A 171 -31.43 23.16 -16.75
CA PRO A 171 -32.69 23.68 -16.25
C PRO A 171 -33.53 24.14 -17.44
N ASP A 172 -34.28 23.24 -18.10
CA ASP A 172 -35.51 23.62 -18.82
C ASP A 172 -36.07 22.38 -19.54
N LYS A 173 -36.97 21.70 -18.88
CA LYS A 173 -38.14 21.10 -19.48
C LYS A 173 -39.32 21.35 -18.55
N GLU A 174 -39.83 22.54 -18.61
CA GLU A 174 -41.16 22.92 -18.19
C GLU A 174 -42.17 22.02 -18.92
N LYS A 175 -42.83 21.16 -18.16
CA LYS A 175 -43.93 20.35 -18.70
C LYS A 175 -45.17 21.21 -18.64
N ASP A 176 -45.56 21.75 -19.75
CA ASP A 176 -46.94 22.14 -20.02
C ASP A 176 -47.85 20.93 -19.83
N LYS A 177 -48.56 20.92 -18.74
CA LYS A 177 -49.72 20.03 -18.53
C LYS A 177 -50.95 20.79 -18.94
N GLU A 178 -51.32 20.61 -20.16
CA GLU A 178 -52.64 20.98 -20.69
C GLU A 178 -53.76 20.25 -19.90
N ALA A 179 -54.58 21.06 -19.25
CA ALA A 179 -55.77 20.57 -18.52
C ALA A 179 -56.87 20.31 -19.55
N THR A 180 -57.32 19.06 -19.66
CA THR A 180 -58.55 18.70 -20.35
C THR A 180 -59.74 18.82 -19.39
N PRO A 181 -60.78 19.53 -19.76
CA PRO A 181 -62.00 19.65 -18.93
C PRO A 181 -62.89 18.43 -19.09
N PHE A 182 -63.37 17.94 -17.97
CA PHE A 182 -64.45 16.93 -17.87
C PHE A 182 -65.75 17.47 -18.43
N ARG A 183 -66.38 16.58 -19.18
CA ARG A 183 -67.83 16.61 -19.44
C ARG A 183 -68.41 15.24 -19.22
#